data_949ef8f0b39945c35e03a6195fbeed56
#
_entry.id   949ef8f0b39945c35e03a6195fbeed56
#
_cell.length_a   1.000
_cell.length_b   1.000
_cell.length_c   1.000
_cell.angle_alpha   90.00
_cell.angle_beta   90.00
_cell.angle_gamma   90.00
#
_symmetry.space_group_name_H-M   'P 1'
#
loop_
_entity.id
_entity.type
_entity.pdbx_description
1 polymer ?
#
loop_
_entity_poly.entity_id
_entity_poly.type
_entity_poly.pdbx_seq_one_letter_code
_entity_poly.pdbx_strand_id
1 'polypeptide(L)' 'MDTIYICPDCGHEFQQGEYGYDYDYDVLEFDCPDCGWWGTDSTVETDDEEMNKK' A
#
# COMPACT_ATOMS: atom_id res chain seq x y z
N MET A 1 5.00 -0.58 15.08
CA MET A 1 4.49 0.09 14.21
C MET A 1 4.44 -0.49 12.90
N ASP A 2 3.44 -1.20 12.55
CA ASP A 2 3.31 -1.83 11.28
C ASP A 2 2.21 -1.18 10.51
N THR A 3 2.50 -0.75 9.35
CA THR A 3 1.51 -0.20 8.45
C THR A 3 1.15 -1.26 7.43
N ILE A 4 -0.13 -1.49 7.25
CA ILE A 4 -0.60 -2.43 6.25
C ILE A 4 -1.15 -1.63 5.11
N TYR A 5 -0.68 -1.90 3.90
CA TYR A 5 -1.13 -1.22 2.70
C TYR A 5 -2.21 -2.07 2.04
N ILE A 6 -3.30 -1.44 1.67
CA ILE A 6 -4.46 -2.16 1.18
C ILE A 6 -4.89 -1.55 -0.15
N CYS A 7 -5.17 -2.41 -1.10
CA CYS A 7 -5.65 -1.98 -2.41
C CYS A 7 -7.01 -1.31 -2.23
N PRO A 8 -7.18 -0.07 -2.68
CA PRO A 8 -8.46 0.61 -2.52
C PRO A 8 -9.54 0.08 -3.45
N ASP A 9 -9.15 -0.74 -4.41
CA ASP A 9 -10.09 -1.24 -5.40
C ASP A 9 -10.69 -2.56 -4.96
N CYS A 10 -9.88 -3.51 -4.53
CA CYS A 10 -10.36 -4.84 -4.18
C CYS A 10 -10.11 -5.22 -2.73
N GLY A 11 -9.36 -4.44 -1.99
CA GLY A 11 -9.09 -4.74 -0.60
C GLY A 11 -7.94 -5.69 -0.34
N HIS A 12 -7.14 -5.97 -1.35
CA HIS A 12 -5.99 -6.86 -1.19
C HIS A 12 -4.98 -6.23 -0.24
N GLU A 13 -4.43 -7.00 0.68
CA GLU A 13 -3.40 -6.51 1.58
C GLU A 13 -2.05 -6.79 0.96
N PHE A 14 -1.30 -5.75 0.68
CA PHE A 14 -0.01 -5.90 0.02
C PHE A 14 1.02 -6.46 1.00
N GLN A 15 1.75 -7.48 0.53
CA GLN A 15 2.80 -8.08 1.33
C GLN A 15 4.12 -7.45 0.95
N GLN A 16 5.14 -7.62 1.80
CA GLN A 16 6.43 -7.14 1.45
C GLN A 16 6.86 -7.83 0.19
N GLY A 17 7.33 -7.13 -0.74
CA GLY A 17 7.73 -7.71 -2.02
C GLY A 17 6.71 -7.53 -3.11
N GLU A 18 5.50 -7.13 -2.76
CA GLU A 18 4.49 -6.86 -3.75
C GLU A 18 4.48 -5.40 -4.14
N TYR A 19 5.32 -4.60 -3.56
CA TYR A 19 5.46 -3.21 -3.93
C TYR A 19 6.93 -2.85 -3.90
N GLY A 20 7.28 -1.76 -4.54
CA GLY A 20 8.64 -1.32 -4.63
C GLY A 20 8.78 0.16 -4.34
N TYR A 21 9.99 0.66 -4.50
CA TYR A 21 10.27 2.06 -4.22
C TYR A 21 10.69 2.74 -5.52
N ASP A 22 10.06 3.88 -5.80
CA ASP A 22 10.40 4.63 -6.97
C ASP A 22 11.38 5.73 -6.57
N TYR A 23 12.63 5.59 -6.97
CA TYR A 23 13.66 6.52 -6.59
C TYR A 23 13.53 7.86 -7.31
N ASP A 24 12.87 7.88 -8.46
CA ASP A 24 12.68 9.11 -9.20
C ASP A 24 11.71 10.04 -8.49
N TYR A 25 10.63 9.48 -7.95
CA TYR A 25 9.61 10.25 -7.30
C TYR A 25 9.66 10.12 -5.78
N ASP A 26 10.52 9.27 -5.28
CA ASP A 26 10.70 9.10 -3.85
C ASP A 26 9.41 8.63 -3.19
N VAL A 27 8.73 7.69 -3.77
CA VAL A 27 7.49 7.15 -3.25
C VAL A 27 7.47 5.66 -3.42
N LEU A 28 6.58 5.00 -2.73
CA LEU A 28 6.37 3.57 -2.92
C LEU A 28 5.39 3.37 -4.05
N GLU A 29 5.62 2.33 -4.85
CA GLU A 29 4.77 2.00 -5.97
C GLU A 29 4.09 0.70 -5.69
N PHE A 30 2.81 0.62 -5.90
CA PHE A 30 2.02 -0.57 -5.59
C PHE A 30 1.34 -1.10 -6.84
N ASP A 31 1.37 -2.43 -6.99
CA ASP A 31 0.70 -3.11 -8.08
C ASP A 31 -0.10 -4.22 -7.50
N CYS A 32 -1.39 -4.17 -7.55
CA CYS A 32 -2.24 -5.21 -7.00
C CYS A 32 -2.23 -6.45 -7.87
N PRO A 33 -1.83 -7.59 -7.35
CA PRO A 33 -1.81 -8.79 -8.17
C PRO A 33 -3.19 -9.40 -8.34
N ASP A 34 -4.17 -8.90 -7.60
CA ASP A 34 -5.48 -9.47 -7.63
C ASP A 34 -6.37 -8.78 -8.63
N CYS A 35 -6.43 -7.50 -8.66
CA CYS A 35 -7.31 -6.78 -9.57
C CYS A 35 -6.58 -5.92 -10.56
N GLY A 36 -5.27 -5.77 -10.44
CA GLY A 36 -4.49 -4.99 -11.40
C GLY A 36 -4.42 -3.50 -11.09
N TRP A 37 -4.92 -3.08 -9.92
CA TRP A 37 -4.82 -1.70 -9.54
C TRP A 37 -3.36 -1.31 -9.32
N TRP A 38 -2.99 -0.10 -9.67
CA TRP A 38 -1.67 0.38 -9.38
C TRP A 38 -1.75 1.81 -8.86
N GLY A 39 -0.80 2.18 -8.06
CA GLY A 39 -0.75 3.51 -7.49
C GLY A 39 0.46 3.68 -6.62
N THR A 40 0.45 4.72 -5.78
CA THR A 40 1.59 5.03 -4.93
C THR A 40 1.13 5.08 -3.50
N ASP A 41 2.06 5.37 -2.59
CA ASP A 41 1.75 5.44 -1.18
C ASP A 41 0.81 6.61 -0.87
N SER A 42 0.63 7.54 -1.79
CA SER A 42 -0.31 8.62 -1.60
C SER A 42 -1.71 8.21 -1.94
N THR A 43 -1.90 7.19 -2.76
CA THR A 43 -3.21 6.79 -3.22
C THR A 43 -3.65 5.46 -2.64
N VAL A 44 -2.73 4.66 -2.11
CA VAL A 44 -3.08 3.38 -1.56
C VAL A 44 -3.73 3.57 -0.19
N GLU A 45 -4.58 2.65 0.20
CA GLU A 45 -5.18 2.69 1.52
C GLU A 45 -4.21 2.13 2.53
N THR A 46 -4.26 2.61 3.75
CA THR A 46 -3.38 2.09 4.78
C THR A 46 -4.17 1.80 6.04
N ASP A 47 -3.69 0.84 6.80
CA ASP A 47 -4.29 0.49 8.06
C ASP A 47 -3.18 0.45 9.10
N ASP A 48 -3.17 1.42 10.00
CA ASP A 48 -2.10 1.52 10.97
C ASP A 48 -2.70 1.23 12.34
N GLU A 49 -2.38 0.09 12.88
CA GLU A 49 -2.98 -0.33 14.09
C GLU A 49 -2.69 0.52 15.27
N GLU A 50 -1.57 1.17 15.25
CA GLU A 50 -1.25 2.00 16.34
C GLU A 50 -2.06 3.22 16.45
N MET A 51 -2.61 3.66 15.38
CA MET A 51 -3.42 4.83 15.38
C MET A 51 -4.77 4.61 15.92
N ASN A 52 -5.15 3.42 16.12
CA ASN A 52 -6.37 3.16 16.59
C ASN A 52 -6.60 3.38 17.96
N LYS A 53 -5.77 3.65 18.70
CA LYS A 53 -5.94 3.81 19.94
C LYS A 53 -6.50 4.88 20.32
N LYS A 54 -7.02 5.25 20.82
CA LYS A 54 -7.57 6.34 21.13
C LYS A 54 -7.85 6.37 22.17
#